data_f90cd5edb19cfd01a6a2c82902c37e39
#
_entry.id   f90cd5edb19cfd01a6a2c82902c37e39
#
_cell.length_a   1.000
_cell.length_b   1.000
_cell.length_c   1.000
_cell.angle_alpha   90.00
_cell.angle_beta   90.00
_cell.angle_gamma   90.00
#
_symmetry.space_group_name_H-M   'P 1'
#
loop_
_entity.id
_entity.type
_entity.pdbx_description
1 polymer ?
#
loop_
_entity_poly.entity_id
_entity_poly.type
_entity_poly.pdbx_seq_one_letter_code
_entity_poly.pdbx_strand_id
1 'polypeptide(L)'
;HALVLPPLGSIFRDLAETWMERLAMPLPAGLIESGSVTASIAIVRDTDAIGIFSGHLARHYEGLGVLHCLALPVASPTVAIGISWPLHAQHGNATQLMIDCLAEVGRDLFGKPGGDAPA
;
A
#
# COMPACT_ATOMS: atom_id res chain seq x y z
N HIS A 1 -21.23 3.80 -2.61
CA HIS A 1 -20.03 4.60 -2.27
C HIS A 1 -19.12 4.70 -3.48
N ALA A 2 -18.41 5.82 -3.64
CA ALA A 2 -17.36 5.95 -4.63
C ALA A 2 -16.12 5.19 -4.17
N LEU A 3 -15.33 4.68 -5.13
CA LEU A 3 -14.07 4.00 -4.83
C LEU A 3 -12.90 4.87 -5.31
N VAL A 4 -11.96 5.14 -4.41
CA VAL A 4 -10.72 5.88 -4.72
C VAL A 4 -9.61 4.89 -4.97
N LEU A 5 -9.05 4.89 -6.18
CA LEU A 5 -7.96 4.01 -6.61
C LEU A 5 -6.81 4.81 -7.23
N PRO A 6 -5.61 4.24 -7.24
CA PRO A 6 -4.50 4.77 -8.02
C PRO A 6 -4.82 4.77 -9.53
N PRO A 7 -4.10 5.57 -10.35
CA PRO A 7 -4.31 5.60 -11.79
C PRO A 7 -3.98 4.27 -12.45
N LEU A 8 -4.60 4.04 -13.62
CA LEU A 8 -4.32 2.88 -14.46
C LEU A 8 -2.83 2.76 -14.77
N GLY A 9 -2.34 1.52 -14.82
CA GLY A 9 -0.92 1.22 -15.07
C GLY A 9 -0.04 1.33 -13.82
N SER A 10 -0.59 1.60 -12.64
CA SER A 10 0.17 1.46 -11.40
C SER A 10 0.03 0.04 -10.83
N ILE A 11 1.12 -0.49 -10.28
CA ILE A 11 1.16 -1.80 -9.61
C ILE A 11 0.03 -1.94 -8.56
N PHE A 12 -0.23 -0.89 -7.80
CA PHE A 12 -1.27 -0.92 -6.78
C PHE A 12 -2.69 -0.96 -7.37
N ARG A 13 -2.88 -0.35 -8.55
CA ARG A 13 -4.15 -0.46 -9.27
C ARG A 13 -4.38 -1.88 -9.76
N ASP A 14 -3.40 -2.47 -10.41
CA ASP A 14 -3.50 -3.83 -10.96
C ASP A 14 -3.75 -4.87 -9.83
N LEU A 15 -3.10 -4.69 -8.69
CA LEU A 15 -3.32 -5.53 -7.51
C LEU A 15 -4.74 -5.38 -6.95
N ALA A 16 -5.23 -4.15 -6.84
CA ALA A 16 -6.58 -3.89 -6.33
C ALA A 16 -7.64 -4.48 -7.25
N GLU A 17 -7.50 -4.31 -8.56
CA GLU A 17 -8.42 -4.88 -9.55
C GLU A 17 -8.40 -6.41 -9.53
N THR A 18 -7.22 -7.02 -9.57
CA THR A 18 -7.05 -8.48 -9.47
C THR A 18 -7.69 -9.04 -8.18
N TRP A 19 -7.54 -8.32 -7.08
CA TRP A 19 -8.13 -8.72 -5.80
C TRP A 19 -9.66 -8.62 -5.82
N MET A 20 -10.20 -7.53 -6.36
CA MET A 20 -11.64 -7.35 -6.53
C MET A 20 -12.25 -8.40 -7.46
N GLU A 21 -11.58 -8.74 -8.56
CA GLU A 21 -11.99 -9.81 -9.47
C GLU A 21 -12.08 -11.16 -8.76
N ARG A 22 -11.10 -11.52 -7.94
CA ARG A 22 -11.12 -12.75 -7.13
C ARG A 22 -12.29 -12.80 -6.16
N LEU A 23 -12.77 -11.66 -5.72
CA LEU A 23 -13.92 -11.52 -4.83
C LEU A 23 -15.25 -11.42 -5.60
N ALA A 24 -15.23 -11.52 -6.92
CA ALA A 24 -16.37 -11.27 -7.80
C ALA A 24 -17.03 -9.89 -7.53
N MET A 25 -16.22 -8.89 -7.18
CA MET A 25 -16.64 -7.53 -6.93
C MET A 25 -16.37 -6.68 -8.18
N PRO A 26 -17.40 -6.26 -8.93
CA PRO A 26 -17.20 -5.37 -10.08
C PRO A 26 -16.75 -3.98 -9.61
N LEU A 27 -15.96 -3.30 -10.45
CA LEU A 27 -15.63 -1.90 -10.21
C LEU A 27 -16.92 -1.07 -10.19
N PRO A 28 -17.09 -0.20 -9.17
CA PRO A 28 -18.28 0.64 -9.08
C PRO A 28 -18.28 1.72 -10.17
N ALA A 29 -19.47 2.18 -10.55
CA ALA A 29 -19.61 3.29 -11.48
C ALA A 29 -19.01 4.62 -10.98
N GLY A 30 -18.96 4.80 -9.65
CA GLY A 30 -18.32 5.95 -9.00
C GLY A 30 -16.84 5.69 -8.70
N LEU A 31 -15.99 5.66 -9.72
CA LEU A 31 -14.55 5.52 -9.58
C LEU A 31 -13.86 6.88 -9.59
N ILE A 32 -13.03 7.13 -8.60
CA ILE A 32 -12.17 8.32 -8.50
C ILE A 32 -10.73 7.86 -8.66
N GLU A 33 -10.04 8.35 -9.68
CA GLU A 33 -8.62 8.09 -9.88
C GLU A 33 -7.78 9.19 -9.25
N SER A 34 -6.79 8.80 -8.45
CA SER A 34 -5.85 9.73 -7.84
C SER A 34 -4.45 9.12 -7.73
N GLY A 35 -3.45 9.79 -8.31
CA GLY A 35 -2.03 9.47 -8.12
C GLY A 35 -1.42 10.06 -6.85
N SER A 36 -2.17 10.86 -6.11
CA SER A 36 -1.72 11.47 -4.86
C SER A 36 -2.33 10.77 -3.66
N VAL A 37 -1.49 10.15 -2.85
CA VAL A 37 -1.90 9.53 -1.57
C VAL A 37 -2.60 10.53 -0.66
N THR A 38 -2.06 11.74 -0.55
CA THR A 38 -2.60 12.81 0.30
C THR A 38 -3.99 13.24 -0.16
N ALA A 39 -4.18 13.41 -1.48
CA ALA A 39 -5.48 13.75 -2.03
C ALA A 39 -6.48 12.59 -1.82
N SER A 40 -6.07 11.35 -2.02
CA SER A 40 -6.92 10.17 -1.79
C SER A 40 -7.38 10.10 -0.33
N ILE A 41 -6.49 10.35 0.63
CA ILE A 41 -6.83 10.38 2.05
C ILE A 41 -7.82 11.50 2.36
N ALA A 42 -7.61 12.70 1.80
CA ALA A 42 -8.53 13.83 2.00
C ALA A 42 -9.93 13.51 1.44
N ILE A 43 -10.01 12.91 0.25
CA ILE A 43 -11.29 12.51 -0.35
C ILE A 43 -12.02 11.50 0.55
N VAL A 44 -11.34 10.47 1.01
CA VAL A 44 -11.95 9.43 1.87
C VAL A 44 -12.38 10.01 3.22
N ARG A 45 -11.57 10.91 3.81
CA ARG A 45 -11.88 11.56 5.08
C ARG A 45 -13.10 12.48 4.99
N ASP A 46 -13.21 13.23 3.90
CA ASP A 46 -14.20 14.31 3.77
C ASP A 46 -15.47 13.88 3.04
N THR A 47 -15.55 12.60 2.63
CA THR A 47 -16.71 12.03 1.90
C THR A 47 -17.05 10.64 2.43
N ASP A 48 -18.05 9.99 1.83
CA ASP A 48 -18.42 8.58 2.05
C ASP A 48 -17.69 7.61 1.09
N ALA A 49 -16.63 8.06 0.43
CA ALA A 49 -15.82 7.23 -0.47
C ALA A 49 -15.00 6.19 0.29
N ILE A 50 -14.73 5.08 -0.37
CA ILE A 50 -13.86 4.02 0.10
C ILE A 50 -12.53 4.11 -0.65
N GLY A 51 -11.41 4.02 0.05
CA GLY A 51 -10.08 4.00 -0.55
C GLY A 51 -9.39 2.66 -0.34
N ILE A 52 -8.57 2.24 -1.31
CA ILE A 52 -7.66 1.10 -1.17
C ILE A 52 -6.25 1.65 -0.98
N PHE A 53 -5.66 1.35 0.15
CA PHE A 53 -4.32 1.80 0.56
C PHE A 53 -3.47 0.61 0.98
N SER A 54 -2.15 0.80 1.03
CA SER A 54 -1.29 -0.20 1.68
C SER A 54 -1.69 -0.33 3.16
N GLY A 55 -1.63 -1.54 3.70
CA GLY A 55 -2.04 -1.81 5.08
C GLY A 55 -1.29 -0.96 6.12
N HIS A 56 -0.01 -0.65 5.90
CA HIS A 56 0.75 0.24 6.79
C HIS A 56 0.22 1.67 6.77
N LEU A 57 -0.05 2.20 5.58
CA LEU A 57 -0.60 3.55 5.43
C LEU A 57 -1.98 3.64 6.08
N ALA A 58 -2.85 2.68 5.81
CA ALA A 58 -4.20 2.64 6.36
C ALA A 58 -4.17 2.61 7.89
N ARG A 59 -3.39 1.71 8.49
CA ARG A 59 -3.24 1.62 9.96
C ARG A 59 -2.63 2.87 10.58
N HIS A 60 -1.66 3.50 9.91
CA HIS A 60 -1.09 4.76 10.39
C HIS A 60 -2.17 5.85 10.50
N TYR A 61 -2.96 6.07 9.46
CA TYR A 61 -4.01 7.07 9.47
C TYR A 61 -5.22 6.69 10.34
N GLU A 62 -5.47 5.41 10.54
CA GLU A 62 -6.44 4.94 11.54
C GLU A 62 -5.97 5.25 12.96
N GLY A 63 -4.70 5.03 13.28
CA GLY A 63 -4.10 5.41 14.56
C GLY A 63 -4.14 6.91 14.85
N LEU A 64 -4.17 7.74 13.79
CA LEU A 64 -4.36 9.19 13.90
C LEU A 64 -5.85 9.61 13.95
N GLY A 65 -6.79 8.66 13.87
CA GLY A 65 -8.23 8.94 13.86
C GLY A 65 -8.73 9.61 12.57
N VAL A 66 -7.95 9.52 11.47
CA VAL A 66 -8.28 10.18 10.18
C VAL A 66 -9.08 9.25 9.28
N LEU A 67 -8.78 7.95 9.28
CA LEU A 67 -9.45 6.91 8.53
C LEU A 67 -9.98 5.83 9.45
N HIS A 68 -10.85 4.98 8.94
CA HIS A 68 -11.26 3.74 9.57
C HIS A 68 -11.02 2.56 8.62
N CYS A 69 -10.32 1.54 9.09
CA CYS A 69 -10.03 0.34 8.31
C CYS A 69 -11.22 -0.62 8.36
N LEU A 70 -11.76 -0.94 7.19
CA LEU A 70 -12.85 -1.92 7.09
C LEU A 70 -12.28 -3.33 7.20
N ALA A 71 -12.81 -4.11 8.14
CA ALA A 71 -12.48 -5.53 8.25
C ALA A 71 -13.16 -6.31 7.11
N LEU A 72 -12.37 -6.95 6.28
CA LEU A 72 -12.89 -7.81 5.20
C LEU A 72 -12.57 -9.27 5.53
N PRO A 73 -13.50 -10.22 5.25
CA PRO A 73 -13.33 -11.63 5.56
C PRO A 73 -12.44 -12.36 4.52
N VAL A 74 -11.47 -11.66 3.96
CA VAL A 74 -10.60 -12.13 2.88
C VAL A 74 -9.19 -11.61 3.08
N ALA A 75 -8.20 -12.44 2.75
CA ALA A 75 -6.80 -12.03 2.80
C ALA A 75 -6.50 -10.93 1.78
N SER A 76 -5.84 -9.88 2.24
CA SER A 76 -5.32 -8.82 1.36
C SER A 76 -4.13 -9.33 0.54
N PRO A 77 -3.94 -8.87 -0.71
CA PRO A 77 -2.74 -9.20 -1.47
C PRO A 77 -1.50 -8.64 -0.77
N THR A 78 -0.44 -9.44 -0.76
CA THR A 78 0.85 -9.05 -0.19
C THR A 78 1.81 -8.70 -1.33
N VAL A 79 2.55 -7.60 -1.18
CA VAL A 79 3.57 -7.15 -2.11
C VAL A 79 4.91 -7.13 -1.40
N ALA A 80 5.91 -7.76 -2.00
CA ALA A 80 7.28 -7.65 -1.53
C ALA A 80 7.82 -6.25 -1.85
N ILE A 81 8.36 -5.57 -0.85
CA ILE A 81 9.07 -4.31 -1.00
C ILE A 81 10.56 -4.59 -0.79
N GLY A 82 11.41 -4.10 -1.68
CA GLY A 82 12.84 -4.31 -1.60
C GLY A 82 13.63 -3.12 -2.11
N ILE A 83 14.92 -3.16 -1.83
CA ILE A 83 15.90 -2.21 -2.36
C ILE A 83 16.60 -2.88 -3.53
N SER A 84 16.71 -2.20 -4.66
CA SER A 84 17.44 -2.68 -5.83
C SER A 84 18.50 -1.68 -6.26
N TRP A 85 19.63 -2.20 -6.75
CA TRP A 85 20.72 -1.41 -7.29
C TRP A 85 21.39 -2.14 -8.45
N PRO A 86 22.14 -1.43 -9.33
CA PRO A 86 22.89 -2.07 -10.41
C PRO A 86 23.89 -3.11 -9.88
N LEU A 87 23.98 -4.27 -10.53
CA LEU A 87 24.79 -5.40 -10.09
C LEU A 87 26.26 -5.06 -9.82
N HIS A 88 26.82 -4.11 -10.58
CA HIS A 88 28.22 -3.69 -10.48
C HIS A 88 28.41 -2.33 -9.78
N ALA A 89 27.38 -1.81 -9.11
CA ALA A 89 27.50 -0.55 -8.40
C ALA A 89 28.43 -0.68 -7.20
N GLN A 90 29.43 0.18 -7.14
CA GLN A 90 30.22 0.38 -5.91
C GLN A 90 29.51 1.42 -5.06
N HIS A 91 29.16 1.04 -3.84
CA HIS A 91 28.52 1.94 -2.90
C HIS A 91 29.55 2.68 -2.06
N GLY A 92 29.45 4.00 -2.01
CA GLY A 92 30.14 4.79 -0.99
C GLY A 92 29.54 4.54 0.41
N ASN A 93 30.28 4.88 1.45
CA ASN A 93 29.85 4.67 2.84
C ASN A 93 28.46 5.23 3.16
N ALA A 94 28.12 6.40 2.62
CA ALA A 94 26.78 7.00 2.85
C ALA A 94 25.66 6.17 2.22
N THR A 95 25.86 5.63 1.03
CA THR A 95 24.88 4.76 0.36
C THR A 95 24.72 3.45 1.13
N GLN A 96 25.82 2.85 1.58
CA GLN A 96 25.75 1.63 2.39
C GLN A 96 25.01 1.87 3.70
N LEU A 97 25.30 2.97 4.40
CA LEU A 97 24.58 3.33 5.63
C LEU A 97 23.08 3.50 5.39
N MET A 98 22.69 4.15 4.28
CA MET A 98 21.27 4.29 3.93
C MET A 98 20.60 2.93 3.66
N ILE A 99 21.29 2.01 2.95
CA ILE A 99 20.78 0.65 2.71
C ILE A 99 20.56 -0.08 4.04
N ASP A 100 21.54 0.01 4.95
CA ASP A 100 21.47 -0.65 6.27
C ASP A 100 20.31 -0.09 7.10
N CYS A 101 20.14 1.24 7.15
CA CYS A 101 19.01 1.88 7.83
C CYS A 101 17.65 1.46 7.24
N LEU A 102 17.53 1.45 5.92
CA LEU A 102 16.29 1.01 5.26
C LEU A 102 15.99 -0.48 5.52
N ALA A 103 17.03 -1.32 5.52
CA ALA A 103 16.88 -2.74 5.84
C ALA A 103 16.47 -2.97 7.31
N GLU A 104 16.99 -2.16 8.24
CA GLU A 104 16.58 -2.18 9.65
C GLU A 104 15.12 -1.79 9.81
N VAL A 105 14.71 -0.65 9.26
CA VAL A 105 13.31 -0.20 9.28
C VAL A 105 12.39 -1.21 8.61
N GLY A 106 12.81 -1.81 7.50
CA GLY A 106 12.04 -2.87 6.84
C GLY A 106 11.82 -4.08 7.73
N ARG A 107 12.84 -4.51 8.49
CA ARG A 107 12.69 -5.61 9.47
C ARG A 107 11.76 -5.27 10.62
N ASP A 108 11.82 -4.03 11.10
CA ASP A 108 10.98 -3.56 12.21
C ASP A 108 9.51 -3.45 11.79
N LEU A 109 9.24 -2.99 10.58
CA LEU A 109 7.88 -2.80 10.07
C LEU A 109 7.24 -4.09 9.55
N PHE A 110 8.00 -4.98 8.93
CA PHE A 110 7.47 -6.13 8.18
C PHE A 110 7.94 -7.48 8.71
N GLY A 111 8.80 -7.50 9.73
CA GLY A 111 9.43 -8.73 10.23
C GLY A 111 10.57 -9.23 9.33
N LYS A 112 11.15 -10.39 9.66
CA LYS A 112 12.23 -10.98 8.85
C LYS A 112 11.70 -11.37 7.47
N PRO A 113 12.50 -11.20 6.39
CA PRO A 113 12.16 -11.71 5.07
C PRO A 113 11.88 -13.22 5.17
N GLY A 114 10.67 -13.64 4.83
CA GLY A 114 10.23 -15.04 4.92
C GLY A 114 9.42 -15.42 6.15
N GLY A 115 9.11 -14.49 7.06
CA GLY A 115 8.10 -14.70 8.11
C GLY A 115 6.69 -14.41 7.56
N ASP A 116 5.75 -15.30 7.84
CA ASP A 116 4.33 -15.11 7.50
C ASP A 116 3.87 -13.73 7.96
N ALA A 117 3.36 -12.94 7.02
CA ALA A 117 2.70 -11.70 7.36
C ALA A 117 1.48 -12.06 8.24
N PRO A 118 1.31 -11.43 9.42
CA PRO A 118 0.08 -11.64 10.18
C PRO A 118 -1.12 -11.18 9.36
N ALA A 119 -2.12 -12.04 9.33
CA ALA A 119 -3.40 -11.86 8.66
C ALA A 119 -4.15 -10.60 9.14
#